data_b1d20ea67ab6dd2354e710b1bb271f69
#
_entry.id   b1d20ea67ab6dd2354e710b1bb271f69
#
_cell.length_a   1.000
_cell.length_b   1.000
_cell.length_c   1.000
_cell.angle_alpha   90.00
_cell.angle_beta   90.00
_cell.angle_gamma   90.00
#
_symmetry.space_group_name_H-M   'P 1'
#
loop_
_entity.id
_entity.type
_entity.pdbx_description
1 polymer ?
#
loop_
_entity_poly.entity_id
_entity_poly.type
_entity_poly.pdbx_seq_one_letter_code
_entity_poly.pdbx_strand_id
1 'polypeptide(L)'
;MELRQLRYFVKTAETLNFSEAARALFVTQSTLSQQIRQLEEEMGTELFQRDSHSVSLTESGEHLLPIAKRTLQDAEDCYTQISDLKQMLSGVLNIGITYTFAPVLTETVGEFTKQYPGVKLNIICQTMAALLDMLKRREVDFVLCFRPNVVDDEIESHALFDNQLSVILSKEHPLAGRESLSLDDIRPQRIAMPARETQARNAFDSMFPGELQRLDVQVEINEVNVLLDLIRATQMITFLSEATLYQKGGLKAIPLEASNTQMEGCVHTLKKVYRKRAADEFIRILSQSNAVMERAHNWLK
;
A
#
# COMPACT_ATOMS: atom_id res chain seq x y z
N MET A 1 23.22 -24.98 3.26
CA MET A 1 22.55 -23.64 3.30
C MET A 1 21.81 -23.50 4.62
N GLU A 2 22.09 -22.43 5.38
CA GLU A 2 21.45 -22.13 6.67
C GLU A 2 20.62 -20.83 6.59
N LEU A 3 19.56 -20.72 7.40
CA LEU A 3 18.75 -19.49 7.47
C LEU A 3 19.57 -18.26 7.83
N ARG A 4 20.64 -18.43 8.62
CA ARG A 4 21.57 -17.36 8.96
C ARG A 4 22.32 -16.81 7.74
N GLN A 5 22.74 -17.68 6.83
CA GLN A 5 23.40 -17.29 5.58
C GLN A 5 22.45 -16.56 4.66
N LEU A 6 21.20 -17.00 4.54
CA LEU A 6 20.15 -16.29 3.78
C LEU A 6 19.89 -14.91 4.38
N ARG A 7 19.83 -14.77 5.71
CA ARG A 7 19.65 -13.48 6.39
C ARG A 7 20.81 -12.51 6.09
N TYR A 8 22.03 -13.02 6.06
CA TYR A 8 23.22 -12.23 5.73
C TYR A 8 23.21 -11.80 4.27
N PHE A 9 22.86 -12.71 3.36
CA PHE A 9 22.70 -12.44 1.94
C PHE A 9 21.63 -11.34 1.69
N VAL A 10 20.44 -11.51 2.24
CA VAL A 10 19.34 -10.53 2.08
C VAL A 10 19.75 -9.17 2.61
N LYS A 11 20.36 -9.10 3.81
CA LYS A 11 20.78 -7.82 4.39
C LYS A 11 21.86 -7.12 3.57
N THR A 12 22.79 -7.88 3.02
CA THR A 12 23.85 -7.34 2.14
C THR A 12 23.25 -6.85 0.81
N ALA A 13 22.27 -7.56 0.26
CA ALA A 13 21.55 -7.15 -0.94
C ALA A 13 20.74 -5.85 -0.75
N GLU A 14 20.19 -5.63 0.45
CA GLU A 14 19.46 -4.40 0.78
C GLU A 14 20.35 -3.17 0.94
N THR A 15 21.55 -3.36 1.50
CA THR A 15 22.46 -2.24 1.76
C THR A 15 23.47 -2.02 0.65
N LEU A 16 23.72 -3.03 -0.21
CA LEU A 16 24.82 -3.09 -1.19
C LEU A 16 26.17 -2.70 -0.59
N ASN A 17 26.34 -2.97 0.70
CA ASN A 17 27.51 -2.62 1.49
C ASN A 17 27.76 -3.62 2.63
N PHE A 18 28.84 -4.42 2.50
CA PHE A 18 29.17 -5.45 3.49
C PHE A 18 29.41 -4.90 4.91
N SER A 19 30.03 -3.73 5.03
CA SER A 19 30.30 -3.14 6.34
C SER A 19 29.01 -2.62 7.00
N GLU A 20 28.11 -2.04 6.25
CA GLU A 20 26.81 -1.58 6.72
C GLU A 20 25.91 -2.76 7.10
N ALA A 21 25.84 -3.78 6.24
CA ALA A 21 25.11 -5.01 6.52
C ALA A 21 25.61 -5.69 7.81
N ALA A 22 26.93 -5.80 7.98
CA ALA A 22 27.54 -6.41 9.17
C ALA A 22 27.18 -5.62 10.44
N ARG A 23 27.22 -4.30 10.38
CA ARG A 23 26.83 -3.42 11.48
C ARG A 23 25.35 -3.58 11.85
N ALA A 24 24.48 -3.64 10.84
CA ALA A 24 23.04 -3.85 11.03
C ALA A 24 22.71 -5.22 11.63
N LEU A 25 23.56 -6.22 11.39
CA LEU A 25 23.41 -7.59 11.88
C LEU A 25 24.21 -7.87 13.16
N PHE A 26 24.89 -6.86 13.70
CA PHE A 26 25.72 -6.97 14.92
C PHE A 26 26.83 -8.04 14.80
N VAL A 27 27.44 -8.17 13.63
CA VAL A 27 28.56 -9.08 13.38
C VAL A 27 29.75 -8.33 12.77
N THR A 28 30.92 -9.01 12.71
CA THR A 28 32.08 -8.44 12.00
C THR A 28 31.90 -8.59 10.48
N GLN A 29 32.46 -7.66 9.72
CA GLN A 29 32.42 -7.72 8.25
C GLN A 29 33.11 -9.00 7.71
N SER A 30 34.19 -9.47 8.38
CA SER A 30 34.87 -10.72 8.02
C SER A 30 33.94 -11.94 8.20
N THR A 31 33.20 -12.01 9.32
CA THR A 31 32.20 -13.08 9.57
C THR A 31 31.10 -13.07 8.50
N LEU A 32 30.53 -11.89 8.20
CA LEU A 32 29.52 -11.76 7.16
C LEU A 32 30.05 -12.21 5.80
N SER A 33 31.21 -11.71 5.40
CA SER A 33 31.85 -12.03 4.10
C SER A 33 32.14 -13.52 3.97
N GLN A 34 32.63 -14.16 5.03
CA GLN A 34 32.87 -15.60 5.04
C GLN A 34 31.59 -16.41 4.88
N GLN A 35 30.53 -16.03 5.59
CA GLN A 35 29.24 -16.76 5.51
C GLN A 35 28.58 -16.60 4.12
N ILE A 36 28.69 -15.44 3.50
CA ILE A 36 28.21 -15.26 2.13
C ILE A 36 29.04 -16.07 1.16
N ARG A 37 30.39 -16.08 1.30
CA ARG A 37 31.24 -16.93 0.45
C ARG A 37 30.90 -18.41 0.58
N GLN A 38 30.66 -18.92 1.78
CA GLN A 38 30.21 -20.30 1.98
C GLN A 38 28.88 -20.59 1.29
N LEU A 39 27.94 -19.63 1.30
CA LEU A 39 26.69 -19.75 0.56
C LEU A 39 26.93 -19.78 -0.96
N GLU A 40 27.79 -18.90 -1.49
CA GLU A 40 28.19 -18.85 -2.90
C GLU A 40 28.88 -20.15 -3.33
N GLU A 41 29.77 -20.70 -2.51
CA GLU A 41 30.44 -21.99 -2.75
C GLU A 41 29.42 -23.15 -2.78
N GLU A 42 28.46 -23.18 -1.85
CA GLU A 42 27.42 -24.21 -1.82
C GLU A 42 26.44 -24.11 -3.00
N MET A 43 26.15 -22.88 -3.46
CA MET A 43 25.32 -22.63 -4.63
C MET A 43 26.06 -22.84 -5.96
N GLY A 44 27.39 -22.87 -5.92
CA GLY A 44 28.25 -23.02 -7.11
C GLY A 44 28.27 -21.77 -8.00
N THR A 45 27.86 -20.62 -7.49
CA THR A 45 27.83 -19.36 -8.23
C THR A 45 28.02 -18.16 -7.30
N GLU A 46 28.59 -17.07 -7.81
CA GLU A 46 28.67 -15.81 -7.10
C GLU A 46 27.29 -15.14 -7.07
N LEU A 47 26.91 -14.59 -5.92
CA LEU A 47 25.66 -13.85 -5.68
C LEU A 47 25.87 -12.34 -5.71
N PHE A 48 27.12 -11.90 -5.43
CA PHE A 48 27.52 -10.50 -5.49
C PHE A 48 28.67 -10.29 -6.45
N GLN A 49 28.56 -9.29 -7.28
CA GLN A 49 29.67 -8.71 -8.01
C GLN A 49 30.34 -7.66 -7.11
N ARG A 50 31.66 -7.79 -6.92
CA ARG A 50 32.46 -6.96 -6.00
C ARG A 50 33.53 -6.25 -6.80
N ASP A 51 33.33 -4.97 -7.03
CA ASP A 51 34.36 -4.10 -7.58
C ASP A 51 35.03 -3.30 -6.46
N SER A 52 36.18 -2.66 -6.78
CA SER A 52 36.95 -1.87 -5.79
C SER A 52 36.14 -0.75 -5.14
N HIS A 53 35.04 -0.31 -5.72
CA HIS A 53 34.22 0.82 -5.27
C HIS A 53 32.70 0.54 -5.12
N SER A 54 32.24 -0.64 -5.56
CA SER A 54 30.82 -0.95 -5.55
C SER A 54 30.54 -2.43 -5.31
N VAL A 55 29.37 -2.70 -4.74
CA VAL A 55 28.80 -4.03 -4.59
C VAL A 55 27.44 -4.01 -5.29
N SER A 56 27.20 -4.99 -6.16
CA SER A 56 25.92 -5.20 -6.81
C SER A 56 25.55 -6.68 -6.79
N LEU A 57 24.29 -7.01 -7.02
CA LEU A 57 23.87 -8.40 -7.20
C LEU A 57 24.31 -8.90 -8.58
N THR A 58 24.66 -10.17 -8.65
CA THR A 58 24.71 -10.92 -9.92
C THR A 58 23.30 -11.30 -10.35
N GLU A 59 23.13 -11.79 -11.58
CA GLU A 59 21.85 -12.35 -12.03
C GLU A 59 21.38 -13.47 -11.10
N SER A 60 22.28 -14.35 -10.64
CA SER A 60 21.97 -15.38 -9.64
C SER A 60 21.53 -14.80 -8.31
N GLY A 61 22.15 -13.68 -7.88
CA GLY A 61 21.77 -12.96 -6.67
C GLY A 61 20.40 -12.32 -6.78
N GLU A 62 20.07 -11.70 -7.91
CA GLU A 62 18.75 -11.12 -8.18
C GLU A 62 17.64 -12.19 -8.16
N HIS A 63 17.90 -13.36 -8.74
CA HIS A 63 16.96 -14.49 -8.71
C HIS A 63 16.82 -15.10 -7.31
N LEU A 64 17.91 -15.22 -6.54
CA LEU A 64 17.85 -15.78 -5.19
C LEU A 64 17.15 -14.84 -4.19
N LEU A 65 17.27 -13.53 -4.34
CA LEU A 65 16.81 -12.54 -3.36
C LEU A 65 15.33 -12.71 -2.97
N PRO A 66 14.38 -12.78 -3.92
CA PRO A 66 12.96 -12.96 -3.57
C PRO A 66 12.70 -14.34 -2.91
N ILE A 67 13.42 -15.38 -3.31
CA ILE A 67 13.29 -16.72 -2.73
C ILE A 67 13.84 -16.74 -1.30
N ALA A 68 15.00 -16.13 -1.07
CA ALA A 68 15.62 -16.03 0.25
C ALA A 68 14.73 -15.24 1.23
N LYS A 69 14.16 -14.10 0.79
CA LYS A 69 13.20 -13.33 1.59
C LYS A 69 12.00 -14.17 1.98
N ARG A 70 11.39 -14.89 1.03
CA ARG A 70 10.25 -15.77 1.28
C ARG A 70 10.59 -16.89 2.25
N THR A 71 11.76 -17.55 2.09
CA THR A 71 12.21 -18.62 2.99
C THR A 71 12.40 -18.14 4.43
N LEU A 72 12.97 -16.94 4.60
CA LEU A 72 13.11 -16.32 5.91
C LEU A 72 11.76 -15.98 6.53
N GLN A 73 10.81 -15.50 5.72
CA GLN A 73 9.44 -15.23 6.18
C GLN A 73 8.72 -16.52 6.59
N ASP A 74 8.81 -17.60 5.78
CA ASP A 74 8.20 -18.90 6.13
C ASP A 74 8.77 -19.44 7.45
N ALA A 75 10.07 -19.25 7.71
CA ALA A 75 10.69 -19.63 8.98
C ALA A 75 10.16 -18.79 10.17
N GLU A 76 9.95 -17.49 9.98
CA GLU A 76 9.36 -16.61 11.00
C GLU A 76 7.89 -16.95 11.26
N ASP A 77 7.14 -17.30 10.20
CA ASP A 77 5.75 -17.72 10.30
C ASP A 77 5.59 -18.99 11.17
N CYS A 78 6.58 -19.90 11.19
CA CYS A 78 6.57 -21.05 12.11
C CYS A 78 6.50 -20.60 13.57
N TYR A 79 7.29 -19.62 13.98
CA TYR A 79 7.26 -19.09 15.35
C TYR A 79 5.95 -18.37 15.65
N THR A 80 5.46 -17.59 14.69
CA THR A 80 4.21 -16.83 14.81
C THR A 80 3.02 -17.78 14.99
N GLN A 81 2.93 -18.84 14.18
CA GLN A 81 1.85 -19.85 14.30
C GLN A 81 1.83 -20.52 15.67
N ILE A 82 2.99 -20.89 16.20
CA ILE A 82 3.06 -21.48 17.54
C ILE A 82 2.70 -20.46 18.64
N SER A 83 3.09 -19.21 18.46
CA SER A 83 2.72 -18.12 19.37
C SER A 83 1.21 -17.85 19.36
N ASP A 84 0.62 -17.84 18.18
CA ASP A 84 -0.82 -17.63 18.00
C ASP A 84 -1.66 -18.73 18.65
N LEU A 85 -1.18 -19.99 18.61
CA LEU A 85 -1.79 -21.11 19.35
C LEU A 85 -1.80 -20.89 20.88
N LYS A 86 -0.80 -20.17 21.40
CA LYS A 86 -0.72 -19.80 22.82
C LYS A 86 -1.50 -18.53 23.18
N GLN A 87 -2.27 -17.98 22.24
CA GLN A 87 -3.01 -16.73 22.37
C GLN A 87 -2.15 -15.49 22.70
N MET A 88 -0.86 -15.57 22.48
CA MET A 88 0.07 -14.45 22.64
C MET A 88 0.17 -13.69 21.31
N LEU A 89 -0.66 -12.64 21.16
CA LEU A 89 -0.53 -11.74 19.99
C LEU A 89 0.70 -10.85 20.18
N SER A 90 1.76 -11.20 19.47
CA SER A 90 3.03 -10.48 19.50
C SER A 90 3.72 -10.57 18.12
N GLY A 91 4.78 -9.79 17.91
CA GLY A 91 5.54 -9.78 16.67
C GLY A 91 5.24 -8.58 15.80
N VAL A 92 5.33 -8.75 14.49
CA VAL A 92 5.19 -7.65 13.52
C VAL A 92 4.05 -7.94 12.54
N LEU A 93 3.19 -6.94 12.36
CA LEU A 93 2.14 -6.93 11.34
C LEU A 93 2.49 -5.88 10.29
N ASN A 94 2.72 -6.32 9.05
CA ASN A 94 3.05 -5.47 7.91
C ASN A 94 1.79 -5.20 7.08
N ILE A 95 1.41 -3.95 6.94
CA ILE A 95 0.16 -3.53 6.30
C ILE A 95 0.48 -2.63 5.11
N GLY A 96 0.04 -3.03 3.91
CA GLY A 96 0.07 -2.17 2.73
C GLY A 96 -1.22 -1.36 2.62
N ILE A 97 -1.12 -0.07 2.33
CA ILE A 97 -2.30 0.77 2.10
C ILE A 97 -2.11 1.68 0.89
N THR A 98 -3.18 1.95 0.17
CA THR A 98 -3.23 3.14 -0.67
C THR A 98 -3.65 4.36 0.15
N TYR A 99 -3.30 5.55 -0.30
CA TYR A 99 -3.54 6.80 0.43
C TYR A 99 -4.99 6.96 0.90
N THR A 100 -5.95 6.56 0.08
CA THR A 100 -7.39 6.69 0.35
C THR A 100 -7.83 6.00 1.66
N PHE A 101 -7.08 4.97 2.08
CA PHE A 101 -7.38 4.22 3.31
C PHE A 101 -6.74 4.82 4.57
N ALA A 102 -5.90 5.85 4.45
CA ALA A 102 -5.23 6.46 5.60
C ALA A 102 -6.20 6.94 6.70
N PRO A 103 -7.35 7.59 6.39
CA PRO A 103 -8.30 8.01 7.42
C PRO A 103 -8.92 6.84 8.20
N VAL A 104 -9.30 5.76 7.49
CA VAL A 104 -9.89 4.55 8.09
C VAL A 104 -8.87 3.83 8.97
N LEU A 105 -7.63 3.79 8.50
CA LEU A 105 -6.53 3.16 9.21
C LEU A 105 -6.22 3.84 10.55
N THR A 106 -6.26 5.16 10.61
CA THR A 106 -5.88 5.94 11.80
C THR A 106 -6.71 5.55 13.03
N GLU A 107 -8.04 5.41 12.86
CA GLU A 107 -8.95 4.97 13.94
C GLU A 107 -8.60 3.55 14.36
N THR A 108 -8.45 2.64 13.40
CA THR A 108 -8.16 1.22 13.65
C THR A 108 -6.82 1.03 14.35
N VAL A 109 -5.77 1.74 13.94
CA VAL A 109 -4.44 1.69 14.59
C VAL A 109 -4.53 2.11 16.04
N GLY A 110 -5.26 3.21 16.33
CA GLY A 110 -5.45 3.70 17.69
C GLY A 110 -6.11 2.68 18.61
N GLU A 111 -7.12 1.96 18.11
CA GLU A 111 -7.82 0.92 18.89
C GLU A 111 -6.99 -0.36 19.00
N PHE A 112 -6.40 -0.82 17.89
CA PHE A 112 -5.60 -2.04 17.85
C PHE A 112 -4.39 -1.98 18.78
N THR A 113 -3.64 -0.88 18.79
CA THR A 113 -2.45 -0.73 19.63
C THR A 113 -2.76 -0.70 21.13
N LYS A 114 -3.97 -0.26 21.51
CA LYS A 114 -4.43 -0.34 22.92
C LYS A 114 -4.75 -1.79 23.32
N GLN A 115 -5.40 -2.54 22.42
CA GLN A 115 -5.80 -3.93 22.71
C GLN A 115 -4.63 -4.91 22.63
N TYR A 116 -3.69 -4.66 21.71
CA TYR A 116 -2.58 -5.57 21.38
C TYR A 116 -1.21 -4.87 21.41
N PRO A 117 -0.75 -4.40 22.58
CA PRO A 117 0.49 -3.62 22.71
C PRO A 117 1.76 -4.44 22.38
N GLY A 118 1.67 -5.78 22.35
CA GLY A 118 2.78 -6.66 21.95
C GLY A 118 3.00 -6.77 20.44
N VAL A 119 2.10 -6.21 19.60
CA VAL A 119 2.20 -6.27 18.15
C VAL A 119 2.72 -4.94 17.60
N LYS A 120 3.86 -4.98 16.93
CA LYS A 120 4.38 -3.84 16.18
C LYS A 120 3.68 -3.74 14.82
N LEU A 121 3.17 -2.57 14.47
CA LEU A 121 2.61 -2.29 13.15
C LEU A 121 3.66 -1.62 12.25
N ASN A 122 3.87 -2.16 11.06
CA ASN A 122 4.57 -1.51 9.96
C ASN A 122 3.54 -1.19 8.87
N ILE A 123 3.39 0.09 8.53
CA ILE A 123 2.41 0.55 7.56
C ILE A 123 3.15 1.17 6.38
N ILE A 124 2.89 0.64 5.19
CA ILE A 124 3.54 1.05 3.95
C ILE A 124 2.48 1.63 3.02
N CYS A 125 2.66 2.90 2.65
CA CYS A 125 1.77 3.58 1.70
C CYS A 125 2.44 3.62 0.32
N GLN A 126 1.79 2.99 -0.67
CA GLN A 126 2.29 2.88 -2.04
C GLN A 126 1.15 2.83 -3.06
N THR A 127 1.47 2.75 -4.35
CA THR A 127 0.49 2.49 -5.41
C THR A 127 -0.10 1.08 -5.28
N MET A 128 -1.31 0.87 -5.78
CA MET A 128 -1.98 -0.44 -5.73
C MET A 128 -1.12 -1.54 -6.37
N ALA A 129 -0.52 -1.28 -7.53
CA ALA A 129 0.31 -2.27 -8.23
C ALA A 129 1.50 -2.70 -7.36
N ALA A 130 2.25 -1.74 -6.81
CA ALA A 130 3.38 -2.01 -5.93
C ALA A 130 2.96 -2.81 -4.68
N LEU A 131 1.83 -2.46 -4.07
CA LEU A 131 1.32 -3.14 -2.88
C LEU A 131 0.89 -4.58 -3.16
N LEU A 132 0.22 -4.85 -4.30
CA LEU A 132 -0.17 -6.21 -4.68
C LEU A 132 1.06 -7.07 -5.01
N ASP A 133 2.10 -6.49 -5.61
CA ASP A 133 3.38 -7.17 -5.79
C ASP A 133 4.08 -7.46 -4.45
N MET A 134 4.06 -6.52 -3.50
CA MET A 134 4.58 -6.73 -2.15
C MET A 134 3.80 -7.83 -1.42
N LEU A 135 2.47 -7.89 -1.60
CA LEU A 135 1.63 -8.95 -1.04
C LEU A 135 2.03 -10.32 -1.59
N LYS A 136 2.21 -10.45 -2.91
CA LYS A 136 2.67 -11.70 -3.54
C LYS A 136 4.05 -12.13 -3.06
N ARG A 137 4.94 -11.17 -2.83
CA ARG A 137 6.27 -11.42 -2.25
C ARG A 137 6.27 -11.62 -0.74
N ARG A 138 5.08 -11.57 -0.10
CA ARG A 138 4.89 -11.67 1.35
C ARG A 138 5.67 -10.61 2.16
N GLU A 139 5.92 -9.46 1.58
CA GLU A 139 6.52 -8.31 2.25
C GLU A 139 5.49 -7.58 3.13
N VAL A 140 4.20 -7.73 2.81
CA VAL A 140 3.06 -7.29 3.62
C VAL A 140 2.11 -8.45 3.90
N ASP A 141 1.43 -8.44 5.05
CA ASP A 141 0.51 -9.47 5.48
C ASP A 141 -0.87 -9.32 4.80
N PHE A 142 -1.29 -8.09 4.56
CA PHE A 142 -2.47 -7.75 3.78
C PHE A 142 -2.37 -6.33 3.22
N VAL A 143 -3.25 -6.03 2.26
CA VAL A 143 -3.31 -4.73 1.57
C VAL A 143 -4.70 -4.14 1.67
N LEU A 144 -4.79 -2.85 1.94
CA LEU A 144 -6.00 -2.05 1.88
C LEU A 144 -5.95 -1.15 0.63
N CYS A 145 -6.72 -1.52 -0.37
CA CYS A 145 -6.87 -0.73 -1.59
C CYS A 145 -8.23 -1.01 -2.24
N PHE A 146 -8.56 -0.29 -3.31
CA PHE A 146 -9.76 -0.60 -4.07
C PHE A 146 -9.60 -1.90 -4.85
N ARG A 147 -10.74 -2.52 -5.22
CA ARG A 147 -10.74 -3.74 -6.02
C ARG A 147 -10.06 -3.47 -7.37
N PRO A 148 -9.04 -4.25 -7.76
CA PRO A 148 -8.42 -4.13 -9.08
C PRO A 148 -9.39 -4.61 -10.17
N ASN A 149 -9.28 -4.02 -11.38
CA ASN A 149 -10.08 -4.42 -12.53
C ASN A 149 -9.72 -5.82 -13.05
N VAL A 150 -8.50 -6.28 -12.78
CA VAL A 150 -8.01 -7.61 -13.18
C VAL A 150 -7.97 -8.50 -11.94
N VAL A 151 -8.65 -9.63 -12.03
CA VAL A 151 -8.66 -10.63 -10.95
C VAL A 151 -7.34 -11.37 -10.95
N ASP A 152 -6.75 -11.51 -9.77
CA ASP A 152 -5.54 -12.30 -9.56
C ASP A 152 -5.91 -13.56 -8.80
N ASP A 153 -5.53 -14.72 -9.35
CA ASP A 153 -5.90 -16.02 -8.78
C ASP A 153 -5.22 -16.32 -7.44
N GLU A 154 -4.11 -15.65 -7.13
CA GLU A 154 -3.40 -15.81 -5.86
C GLU A 154 -3.97 -14.92 -4.74
N ILE A 155 -4.74 -13.88 -5.10
CA ILE A 155 -5.25 -12.87 -4.17
C ILE A 155 -6.74 -13.11 -3.88
N GLU A 156 -7.09 -13.04 -2.61
CA GLU A 156 -8.46 -12.99 -2.12
C GLU A 156 -8.80 -11.56 -1.71
N SER A 157 -9.96 -11.06 -2.16
CA SER A 157 -10.40 -9.69 -1.93
C SER A 157 -11.73 -9.68 -1.19
N HIS A 158 -11.75 -9.12 0.01
CA HIS A 158 -12.95 -8.96 0.83
C HIS A 158 -13.38 -7.49 0.84
N ALA A 159 -14.63 -7.24 0.42
CA ALA A 159 -15.21 -5.91 0.42
C ALA A 159 -15.32 -5.34 1.85
N LEU A 160 -14.95 -4.07 2.02
CA LEU A 160 -15.09 -3.31 3.27
C LEU A 160 -16.18 -2.25 3.16
N PHE A 161 -16.14 -1.47 2.09
CA PHE A 161 -17.07 -0.38 1.82
C PHE A 161 -17.07 -0.02 0.35
N ASP A 162 -18.18 0.60 -0.06
CA ASP A 162 -18.30 1.20 -1.38
C ASP A 162 -17.96 2.68 -1.34
N ASN A 163 -17.44 3.17 -2.44
CA ASN A 163 -17.06 4.54 -2.63
C ASN A 163 -17.26 4.96 -4.09
N GLN A 164 -17.13 6.25 -4.35
CA GLN A 164 -17.23 6.77 -5.71
C GLN A 164 -16.12 7.78 -6.01
N LEU A 165 -15.72 7.85 -7.26
CA LEU A 165 -14.89 8.94 -7.76
C LEU A 165 -15.72 10.23 -7.79
N SER A 166 -15.19 11.29 -7.20
CA SER A 166 -15.87 12.57 -7.07
C SER A 166 -14.95 13.71 -7.50
N VAL A 167 -15.54 14.82 -7.88
CA VAL A 167 -14.83 16.08 -8.03
C VAL A 167 -14.60 16.65 -6.64
N ILE A 168 -13.33 16.94 -6.33
CA ILE A 168 -12.94 17.59 -5.07
C ILE A 168 -12.61 19.04 -5.37
N LEU A 169 -13.20 19.93 -4.59
CA LEU A 169 -13.02 21.37 -4.70
C LEU A 169 -13.09 22.07 -3.34
N SER A 170 -12.65 23.32 -3.28
CA SER A 170 -12.81 24.15 -2.08
C SER A 170 -14.29 24.41 -1.80
N LYS A 171 -14.69 24.48 -0.53
CA LYS A 171 -16.05 24.88 -0.16
C LYS A 171 -16.44 26.29 -0.65
N GLU A 172 -15.45 27.10 -0.98
CA GLU A 172 -15.63 28.47 -1.52
C GLU A 172 -15.68 28.50 -3.06
N HIS A 173 -15.50 27.33 -3.71
CA HIS A 173 -15.53 27.25 -5.17
C HIS A 173 -16.95 27.52 -5.71
N PRO A 174 -17.11 28.22 -6.86
CA PRO A 174 -18.42 28.54 -7.44
C PRO A 174 -19.32 27.32 -7.66
N LEU A 175 -18.75 26.16 -7.94
CA LEU A 175 -19.48 24.89 -8.12
C LEU A 175 -19.83 24.18 -6.80
N ALA A 176 -19.40 24.67 -5.64
CA ALA A 176 -19.58 23.98 -4.36
C ALA A 176 -21.06 23.80 -3.94
N GLY A 177 -21.97 24.60 -4.52
CA GLY A 177 -23.41 24.51 -4.28
C GLY A 177 -24.12 23.43 -5.11
N ARG A 178 -23.43 22.79 -6.07
CA ARG A 178 -24.03 21.78 -6.96
C ARG A 178 -24.18 20.45 -6.23
N GLU A 179 -25.18 19.67 -6.63
CA GLU A 179 -25.41 18.30 -6.13
C GLU A 179 -24.62 17.26 -6.92
N SER A 180 -24.43 17.48 -8.22
CA SER A 180 -23.63 16.68 -9.13
C SER A 180 -22.94 17.55 -10.17
N LEU A 181 -21.93 17.05 -10.85
CA LEU A 181 -21.21 17.73 -11.93
C LEU A 181 -21.10 16.83 -13.16
N SER A 182 -21.44 17.39 -14.31
CA SER A 182 -21.19 16.81 -15.62
C SER A 182 -19.80 17.13 -16.14
N LEU A 183 -19.35 16.46 -17.22
CA LEU A 183 -18.08 16.81 -17.88
C LEU A 183 -18.13 18.23 -18.46
N ASP A 184 -19.28 18.72 -18.89
CA ASP A 184 -19.44 20.08 -19.42
C ASP A 184 -19.24 21.16 -18.32
N ASP A 185 -19.62 20.87 -17.08
CA ASP A 185 -19.33 21.75 -15.93
C ASP A 185 -17.83 21.76 -15.58
N ILE A 186 -17.13 20.67 -15.85
CA ILE A 186 -15.72 20.46 -15.51
C ILE A 186 -14.77 21.05 -16.55
N ARG A 187 -15.09 20.92 -17.85
CA ARG A 187 -14.20 21.37 -18.94
C ARG A 187 -13.69 22.82 -18.81
N PRO A 188 -14.50 23.79 -18.33
CA PRO A 188 -14.03 25.17 -18.14
C PRO A 188 -13.12 25.35 -16.93
N GLN A 189 -12.97 24.34 -16.08
CA GLN A 189 -12.25 24.47 -14.81
C GLN A 189 -10.76 24.16 -14.98
N ARG A 190 -9.93 24.81 -14.18
CA ARG A 190 -8.52 24.48 -14.04
C ARG A 190 -8.38 23.25 -13.14
N ILE A 191 -7.61 22.28 -13.57
CA ILE A 191 -7.50 20.97 -12.92
C ILE A 191 -6.10 20.72 -12.42
N ALA A 192 -6.00 20.33 -11.14
CA ALA A 192 -4.84 19.64 -10.60
C ALA A 192 -5.15 18.14 -10.58
N MET A 193 -4.53 17.37 -11.46
CA MET A 193 -4.83 15.96 -11.67
C MET A 193 -3.96 15.08 -10.76
N PRO A 194 -4.49 14.00 -10.17
CA PRO A 194 -3.65 12.95 -9.59
C PRO A 194 -2.75 12.35 -10.68
N ALA A 195 -1.47 12.13 -10.35
CA ALA A 195 -0.52 11.56 -11.29
C ALA A 195 -0.93 10.15 -11.75
N ARG A 196 -0.36 9.73 -12.88
CA ARG A 196 -0.54 8.38 -13.42
C ARG A 196 -0.21 7.33 -12.34
N GLU A 197 -0.83 6.17 -12.43
CA GLU A 197 -0.71 5.06 -11.48
C GLU A 197 -1.45 5.26 -10.15
N THR A 198 -1.97 6.44 -9.83
CA THR A 198 -2.90 6.58 -8.71
C THR A 198 -4.26 5.96 -9.06
N GLN A 199 -4.93 5.38 -8.08
CA GLN A 199 -6.24 4.73 -8.31
C GLN A 199 -7.30 5.71 -8.82
N ALA A 200 -7.30 6.94 -8.32
CA ALA A 200 -8.24 7.97 -8.77
C ALA A 200 -8.02 8.35 -10.23
N ARG A 201 -6.75 8.45 -10.67
CA ARG A 201 -6.43 8.71 -12.07
C ARG A 201 -6.83 7.54 -12.97
N ASN A 202 -6.50 6.32 -12.58
CA ASN A 202 -6.87 5.11 -13.33
C ASN A 202 -8.40 4.97 -13.45
N ALA A 203 -9.13 5.28 -12.38
CA ALA A 203 -10.59 5.30 -12.38
C ALA A 203 -11.12 6.36 -13.37
N PHE A 204 -10.59 7.59 -13.31
CA PHE A 204 -10.97 8.66 -14.23
C PHE A 204 -10.71 8.27 -15.71
N ASP A 205 -9.50 7.80 -16.01
CA ASP A 205 -9.12 7.41 -17.39
C ASP A 205 -9.98 6.25 -17.93
N SER A 206 -10.41 5.33 -17.04
CA SER A 206 -11.31 4.22 -17.38
C SER A 206 -12.75 4.67 -17.61
N MET A 207 -13.24 5.62 -16.80
CA MET A 207 -14.60 6.15 -16.89
C MET A 207 -14.78 7.10 -18.06
N PHE A 208 -13.75 7.86 -18.40
CA PHE A 208 -13.78 8.92 -19.41
C PHE A 208 -12.62 8.78 -20.42
N PRO A 209 -12.61 7.72 -21.25
CA PRO A 209 -11.54 7.47 -22.21
C PRO A 209 -11.36 8.66 -23.18
N GLY A 210 -10.16 9.21 -23.23
CA GLY A 210 -9.82 10.31 -24.14
C GLY A 210 -10.27 11.72 -23.70
N GLU A 211 -11.08 11.86 -22.64
CA GLU A 211 -11.54 13.17 -22.17
C GLU A 211 -10.43 14.01 -21.53
N LEU A 212 -9.40 13.40 -20.98
CA LEU A 212 -8.28 14.11 -20.35
C LEU A 212 -7.64 15.16 -21.28
N GLN A 213 -7.57 14.88 -22.58
CA GLN A 213 -6.99 15.80 -23.58
C GLN A 213 -7.84 17.06 -23.80
N ARG A 214 -9.10 17.04 -23.36
CA ARG A 214 -10.05 18.15 -23.48
C ARG A 214 -10.18 18.97 -22.19
N LEU A 215 -9.44 18.57 -21.15
CA LEU A 215 -9.45 19.22 -19.85
C LEU A 215 -8.23 20.15 -19.70
N ASP A 216 -8.42 21.26 -18.98
CA ASP A 216 -7.35 22.20 -18.66
C ASP A 216 -6.54 21.70 -17.46
N VAL A 217 -5.72 20.67 -17.67
CA VAL A 217 -4.84 20.12 -16.63
C VAL A 217 -3.60 20.99 -16.49
N GLN A 218 -3.52 21.75 -15.40
CA GLN A 218 -2.41 22.66 -15.09
C GLN A 218 -1.30 21.99 -14.31
N VAL A 219 -1.62 21.00 -13.48
CA VAL A 219 -0.69 20.33 -12.56
C VAL A 219 -1.00 18.84 -12.49
N GLU A 220 0.03 18.00 -12.44
CA GLU A 220 -0.09 16.59 -12.05
C GLU A 220 0.72 16.33 -10.78
N ILE A 221 0.10 15.70 -9.76
CA ILE A 221 0.71 15.47 -8.44
C ILE A 221 0.48 14.02 -8.01
N ASN A 222 1.53 13.35 -7.55
CA ASN A 222 1.47 11.98 -7.01
C ASN A 222 1.27 11.92 -5.49
N GLU A 223 1.39 13.08 -4.80
CA GLU A 223 1.20 13.18 -3.35
C GLU A 223 -0.14 13.85 -3.04
N VAL A 224 -1.06 13.08 -2.44
CA VAL A 224 -2.46 13.49 -2.29
C VAL A 224 -2.65 14.60 -1.25
N ASN A 225 -1.82 14.69 -0.19
CA ASN A 225 -1.93 15.82 0.76
C ASN A 225 -1.56 17.12 0.10
N VAL A 226 -0.48 17.16 -0.69
CA VAL A 226 -0.08 18.36 -1.46
C VAL A 226 -1.19 18.74 -2.44
N LEU A 227 -1.79 17.75 -3.11
CA LEU A 227 -2.92 17.96 -4.01
C LEU A 227 -4.12 18.59 -3.27
N LEU A 228 -4.52 18.04 -2.12
CA LEU A 228 -5.63 18.57 -1.33
C LEU A 228 -5.36 19.98 -0.78
N ASP A 229 -4.12 20.27 -0.37
CA ASP A 229 -3.73 21.60 0.09
C ASP A 229 -3.76 22.62 -1.05
N LEU A 230 -3.34 22.22 -2.26
CA LEU A 230 -3.45 23.05 -3.47
C LEU A 230 -4.92 23.36 -3.80
N ILE A 231 -5.81 22.36 -3.77
CA ILE A 231 -7.25 22.57 -4.00
C ILE A 231 -7.88 23.47 -2.95
N ARG A 232 -7.46 23.34 -1.68
CA ARG A 232 -7.95 24.22 -0.61
C ARG A 232 -7.52 25.66 -0.78
N ALA A 233 -6.32 25.90 -1.31
CA ALA A 233 -5.72 27.23 -1.47
C ALA A 233 -6.06 27.90 -2.81
N THR A 234 -6.70 27.22 -3.74
CA THR A 234 -6.94 27.72 -5.11
C THR A 234 -8.38 27.48 -5.55
N GLN A 235 -8.72 27.96 -6.77
CA GLN A 235 -9.97 27.66 -7.45
C GLN A 235 -9.83 26.47 -8.42
N MET A 236 -8.77 25.66 -8.24
CA MET A 236 -8.63 24.41 -9.02
C MET A 236 -9.53 23.32 -8.45
N ILE A 237 -9.86 22.35 -9.29
CA ILE A 237 -10.56 21.13 -8.91
C ILE A 237 -9.66 19.91 -9.13
N THR A 238 -10.00 18.80 -8.49
CA THR A 238 -9.34 17.51 -8.71
C THR A 238 -10.34 16.36 -8.65
N PHE A 239 -9.89 15.15 -8.97
CA PHE A 239 -10.68 13.93 -8.95
C PHE A 239 -10.07 12.96 -7.93
N LEU A 240 -10.80 12.66 -6.87
CA LEU A 240 -10.38 11.69 -5.85
C LEU A 240 -11.61 10.90 -5.38
N SER A 241 -11.35 9.80 -4.71
CA SER A 241 -12.37 9.08 -3.96
C SER A 241 -12.91 9.98 -2.83
N GLU A 242 -14.21 10.01 -2.63
CA GLU A 242 -14.86 10.77 -1.55
C GLU A 242 -14.28 10.40 -0.17
N ALA A 243 -13.93 9.13 0.03
CA ALA A 243 -13.30 8.65 1.27
C ALA A 243 -12.02 9.42 1.65
N THR A 244 -11.34 10.01 0.67
CA THR A 244 -10.12 10.80 0.88
C THR A 244 -10.36 12.05 1.74
N LEU A 245 -11.60 12.55 1.77
CA LEU A 245 -11.98 13.76 2.52
C LEU A 245 -12.41 13.50 3.97
N TYR A 246 -12.44 12.26 4.42
CA TYR A 246 -12.87 11.96 5.79
C TYR A 246 -12.06 12.79 6.80
N GLN A 247 -12.77 13.57 7.64
CA GLN A 247 -12.22 14.51 8.63
C GLN A 247 -11.34 15.65 8.04
N LYS A 248 -11.38 15.89 6.72
CA LYS A 248 -10.64 17.00 6.10
C LYS A 248 -11.56 18.21 5.85
N GLY A 249 -11.41 19.25 6.67
CA GLY A 249 -12.18 20.48 6.53
C GLY A 249 -11.79 21.35 5.32
N GLY A 250 -12.69 22.25 4.91
CA GLY A 250 -12.43 23.25 3.85
C GLY A 250 -12.63 22.74 2.42
N LEU A 251 -12.82 21.43 2.22
CA LEU A 251 -13.05 20.80 0.93
C LEU A 251 -14.43 20.18 0.86
N LYS A 252 -14.93 19.96 -0.35
CA LYS A 252 -16.19 19.29 -0.66
C LYS A 252 -15.96 18.28 -1.80
N ALA A 253 -16.57 17.10 -1.66
CA ALA A 253 -16.71 16.14 -2.75
C ALA A 253 -18.07 16.36 -3.42
N ILE A 254 -18.10 16.37 -4.74
CA ILE A 254 -19.32 16.44 -5.54
C ILE A 254 -19.31 15.28 -6.51
N PRO A 255 -20.36 14.45 -6.52
CA PRO A 255 -20.47 13.31 -7.43
C PRO A 255 -20.36 13.70 -8.90
N LEU A 256 -19.72 12.83 -9.68
CA LEU A 256 -19.70 12.93 -11.15
C LEU A 256 -20.97 12.28 -11.73
N GLU A 257 -21.56 12.92 -12.72
CA GLU A 257 -22.66 12.36 -13.53
C GLU A 257 -22.10 11.35 -14.53
N ALA A 258 -21.82 10.12 -14.04
CA ALA A 258 -21.35 9.02 -14.89
C ALA A 258 -21.90 7.68 -14.39
N SER A 259 -22.15 6.78 -15.34
CA SER A 259 -22.64 5.42 -15.07
C SER A 259 -21.50 4.50 -14.67
N ASN A 260 -20.95 4.49 -13.60
CA ASN A 260 -19.92 3.58 -13.06
C ASN A 260 -18.78 4.29 -12.34
N THR A 261 -19.15 5.20 -11.45
CA THR A 261 -18.17 5.89 -10.58
C THR A 261 -17.80 5.07 -9.34
N GLN A 262 -18.38 3.87 -9.20
CA GLN A 262 -18.22 3.05 -8.00
C GLN A 262 -16.84 2.44 -7.91
N MET A 263 -16.28 2.50 -6.70
CA MET A 263 -14.97 1.95 -6.32
C MET A 263 -15.17 1.15 -5.03
N GLU A 264 -14.91 -0.14 -5.05
CA GLU A 264 -15.09 -0.99 -3.88
C GLU A 264 -13.78 -1.06 -3.07
N GLY A 265 -13.81 -0.54 -1.85
CA GLY A 265 -12.70 -0.64 -0.90
C GLY A 265 -12.60 -2.04 -0.33
N CYS A 266 -11.41 -2.65 -0.43
CA CYS A 266 -11.19 -4.04 -0.06
C CYS A 266 -10.00 -4.25 0.86
N VAL A 267 -10.05 -5.34 1.61
CA VAL A 267 -8.88 -6.03 2.16
C VAL A 267 -8.45 -7.10 1.17
N HIS A 268 -7.17 -7.12 0.82
CA HIS A 268 -6.58 -8.12 -0.06
C HIS A 268 -5.59 -8.96 0.73
N THR A 269 -5.72 -10.28 0.64
CA THR A 269 -4.86 -11.27 1.28
C THR A 269 -4.43 -12.33 0.28
N LEU A 270 -3.35 -13.07 0.55
CA LEU A 270 -2.97 -14.22 -0.25
C LEU A 270 -3.85 -15.42 0.07
N LYS A 271 -4.28 -16.14 -0.96
CA LYS A 271 -4.93 -17.44 -0.82
C LYS A 271 -3.90 -18.50 -0.39
N LYS A 272 -4.34 -19.50 0.39
CA LYS A 272 -3.54 -20.66 0.77
C LYS A 272 -2.25 -20.34 1.55
N VAL A 273 -2.14 -19.14 2.11
CA VAL A 273 -1.06 -18.72 2.98
C VAL A 273 -1.61 -18.58 4.40
N TYR A 274 -0.80 -18.94 5.39
CA TYR A 274 -1.17 -18.70 6.79
C TYR A 274 -1.39 -17.20 7.02
N ARG A 275 -2.55 -16.86 7.58
CA ARG A 275 -2.85 -15.49 8.00
C ARG A 275 -2.63 -15.37 9.51
N LYS A 276 -1.78 -14.43 9.91
CA LYS A 276 -1.49 -14.14 11.31
C LYS A 276 -2.77 -13.78 12.05
N ARG A 277 -2.97 -14.28 13.25
CA ARG A 277 -4.11 -13.91 14.10
C ARG A 277 -4.18 -12.39 14.33
N ALA A 278 -3.03 -11.72 14.43
CA ALA A 278 -2.97 -10.27 14.52
C ALA A 278 -3.60 -9.57 13.28
N ALA A 279 -3.46 -10.16 12.09
CA ALA A 279 -4.11 -9.65 10.88
C ALA A 279 -5.64 -9.82 10.95
N ASP A 280 -6.13 -10.99 11.39
CA ASP A 280 -7.57 -11.22 11.57
C ASP A 280 -8.19 -10.25 12.58
N GLU A 281 -7.53 -10.02 13.71
CA GLU A 281 -8.02 -9.08 14.73
C GLU A 281 -7.97 -7.63 14.23
N PHE A 282 -6.92 -7.25 13.49
CA PHE A 282 -6.85 -5.92 12.88
C PHE A 282 -7.98 -5.71 11.88
N ILE A 283 -8.22 -6.67 10.99
CA ILE A 283 -9.30 -6.61 9.98
C ILE A 283 -10.67 -6.59 10.67
N ARG A 284 -10.85 -7.31 11.75
CA ARG A 284 -12.09 -7.30 12.54
C ARG A 284 -12.37 -5.90 13.12
N ILE A 285 -11.37 -5.27 13.76
CA ILE A 285 -11.49 -3.91 14.31
C ILE A 285 -11.74 -2.91 13.18
N LEU A 286 -11.01 -3.05 12.06
CA LEU A 286 -11.18 -2.21 10.87
C LEU A 286 -12.61 -2.25 10.35
N SER A 287 -13.19 -3.44 10.21
CA SER A 287 -14.58 -3.62 9.72
C SER A 287 -15.62 -2.99 10.63
N GLN A 288 -15.32 -2.82 11.92
CA GLN A 288 -16.19 -2.23 12.93
C GLN A 288 -15.92 -0.74 13.16
N SER A 289 -14.93 -0.15 12.48
CA SER A 289 -14.59 1.27 12.63
C SER A 289 -15.72 2.17 12.13
N ASN A 290 -15.91 3.33 12.76
CA ASN A 290 -16.92 4.30 12.34
C ASN A 290 -16.72 4.71 10.87
N ALA A 291 -15.47 4.87 10.47
CA ALA A 291 -15.12 5.25 9.11
C ALA A 291 -15.55 4.23 8.05
N VAL A 292 -15.61 2.93 8.38
CA VAL A 292 -16.14 1.87 7.52
C VAL A 292 -17.65 1.80 7.63
N MET A 293 -18.21 1.82 8.85
CA MET A 293 -19.64 1.68 9.10
C MET A 293 -20.47 2.81 8.51
N GLU A 294 -20.01 4.06 8.59
CA GLU A 294 -20.70 5.21 7.99
C GLU A 294 -20.82 5.09 6.46
N ARG A 295 -19.82 4.47 5.81
CA ARG A 295 -19.82 4.25 4.36
C ARG A 295 -20.62 3.03 3.94
N ALA A 296 -20.63 1.98 4.75
CA ALA A 296 -21.50 0.81 4.53
C ALA A 296 -23.00 1.16 4.69
N HIS A 297 -23.36 2.13 5.57
CA HIS A 297 -24.75 2.56 5.78
C HIS A 297 -25.30 3.48 4.70
N ASN A 298 -24.47 4.19 3.95
CA ASN A 298 -24.93 5.06 2.86
C ASN A 298 -25.51 4.30 1.67
N TRP A 299 -25.40 2.99 1.66
CA TRP A 299 -25.97 2.10 0.62
C TRP A 299 -27.43 1.70 0.88
N LEU A 300 -27.95 1.94 2.09
CA LEU A 300 -29.33 1.60 2.48
C LEU A 300 -30.27 2.82 2.46
N LYS A 301 -29.83 3.95 1.95
CA LYS A 301 -30.66 5.13 1.70
C LYS A 301 -30.72 5.44 0.21
#